data_3fa9f153602529d13f70c7679c06ac33
#
_entry.id   3fa9f153602529d13f70c7679c06ac33
#
_cell.length_a   1.000
_cell.length_b   1.000
_cell.length_c   1.000
_cell.angle_alpha   90.00
_cell.angle_beta   90.00
_cell.angle_gamma   90.00
#
_symmetry.space_group_name_H-M   'P 1'
#
loop_
_entity.id
_entity.type
_entity.pdbx_description
1 polymer ?
#
loop_
_entity_poly.entity_id
_entity_poly.type
_entity_poly.pdbx_seq_one_letter_code
_entity_poly.pdbx_strand_id
1 'polypeptide(L)'
;MQLVPFLSRYIAIEISAHLTKKNTCYLRALLRVVLAMVSNKSINIGLHLHQLLPPILSCVVVGGEGSFSLREHAARLLVEICNRHGSEYLTISSRILKVFCSAFNGSSSNSLGTQFGGIVGLTLFGRRAIGDFLLPKAMNYWRELEEREKGGGDIVGISACRGVVLRG
;
A
#
# COMPACT_ATOMS: atom_id res chain seq x y z
N MET A 1 -6.85 -31.34 1.36
CA MET A 1 -5.96 -30.87 2.44
C MET A 1 -6.07 -29.35 2.53
N GLN A 2 -6.57 -28.85 3.66
CA GLN A 2 -6.90 -27.42 3.76
C GLN A 2 -5.75 -26.64 4.42
N LEU A 3 -4.60 -26.59 3.77
CA LEU A 3 -3.44 -25.83 4.25
C LEU A 3 -3.63 -24.31 4.10
N VAL A 4 -4.34 -23.88 3.05
CA VAL A 4 -4.51 -22.48 2.68
C VAL A 4 -5.14 -21.62 3.79
N PRO A 5 -6.23 -22.04 4.48
CA PRO A 5 -6.79 -21.28 5.59
C PRO A 5 -5.80 -21.02 6.73
N PHE A 6 -5.08 -22.07 7.13
CA PHE A 6 -4.09 -21.99 8.21
C PHE A 6 -2.92 -21.10 7.82
N LEU A 7 -2.42 -21.24 6.60
CA LEU A 7 -1.31 -20.43 6.08
C LEU A 7 -1.72 -18.95 5.96
N SER A 8 -2.91 -18.66 5.46
CA SER A 8 -3.43 -17.29 5.36
C SER A 8 -3.56 -16.63 6.72
N ARG A 9 -4.09 -17.36 7.70
CA ARG A 9 -4.20 -16.87 9.08
C ARG A 9 -2.83 -16.65 9.72
N TYR A 10 -1.93 -17.60 9.57
CA TYR A 10 -0.56 -17.50 10.08
C TYR A 10 0.14 -16.26 9.52
N ILE A 11 0.13 -16.08 8.19
CA ILE A 11 0.73 -14.94 7.52
C ILE A 11 0.13 -13.63 8.01
N ALA A 12 -1.19 -13.55 8.18
CA ALA A 12 -1.85 -12.35 8.67
C ALA A 12 -1.40 -11.96 10.08
N ILE A 13 -1.25 -12.93 10.97
CA ILE A 13 -0.73 -12.73 12.34
C ILE A 13 0.74 -12.28 12.31
N GLU A 14 1.57 -12.96 11.53
CA GLU A 14 2.99 -12.64 11.41
C GLU A 14 3.24 -11.24 10.82
N ILE A 15 2.49 -10.85 9.78
CA ILE A 15 2.58 -9.48 9.24
C ILE A 15 2.26 -8.48 10.35
N SER A 16 1.17 -8.66 11.09
CA SER A 16 0.76 -7.75 12.15
C SER A 16 1.80 -7.66 13.27
N ALA A 17 2.36 -8.80 13.70
CA ALA A 17 3.38 -8.87 14.75
C ALA A 17 4.71 -8.23 14.31
N HIS A 18 5.13 -8.43 13.06
CA HIS A 18 6.39 -7.89 12.56
C HIS A 18 6.29 -6.42 12.11
N LEU A 19 5.08 -5.91 11.88
CA LEU A 19 4.84 -4.49 11.66
C LEU A 19 5.21 -3.67 12.90
N THR A 20 4.81 -4.13 14.09
CA THR A 20 5.16 -3.48 15.36
C THR A 20 6.65 -3.55 15.65
N LYS A 21 7.31 -4.65 15.28
CA LYS A 21 8.76 -4.85 15.43
C LYS A 21 9.61 -4.12 14.37
N LYS A 22 8.98 -3.48 13.38
CA LYS A 22 9.62 -2.79 12.25
C LYS A 22 10.60 -3.69 11.45
N ASN A 23 10.37 -5.00 11.42
CA ASN A 23 11.22 -5.95 10.69
C ASN A 23 10.85 -5.99 9.20
N THR A 24 11.35 -5.02 8.44
CA THR A 24 11.01 -4.82 7.03
C THR A 24 11.45 -5.98 6.13
N CYS A 25 12.57 -6.64 6.43
CA CYS A 25 13.05 -7.77 5.63
C CYS A 25 12.10 -8.96 5.71
N TYR A 26 11.66 -9.29 6.92
CA TYR A 26 10.72 -10.38 7.15
C TYR A 26 9.34 -10.08 6.55
N LEU A 27 8.85 -8.84 6.73
CA LEU A 27 7.60 -8.39 6.12
C LEU A 27 7.63 -8.50 4.58
N ARG A 28 8.74 -8.12 3.94
CA ARG A 28 8.88 -8.28 2.49
C ARG A 28 8.86 -9.75 2.06
N ALA A 29 9.46 -10.63 2.82
CA ALA A 29 9.41 -12.08 2.55
C ALA A 29 7.98 -12.61 2.64
N LEU A 30 7.23 -12.22 3.67
CA LEU A 30 5.81 -12.60 3.82
C LEU A 30 4.95 -12.07 2.68
N LEU A 31 5.12 -10.80 2.27
CA LEU A 31 4.39 -10.22 1.14
C LEU A 31 4.69 -10.97 -0.18
N ARG A 32 5.94 -11.43 -0.37
CA ARG A 32 6.29 -12.25 -1.54
C ARG A 32 5.61 -13.63 -1.51
N VAL A 33 5.48 -14.24 -0.33
CA VAL A 33 4.73 -15.49 -0.19
C VAL A 33 3.25 -15.26 -0.54
N VAL A 34 2.64 -14.19 -0.04
CA VAL A 34 1.25 -13.87 -0.41
C VAL A 34 1.11 -13.62 -1.91
N LEU A 35 2.06 -12.90 -2.52
CA LEU A 35 2.05 -12.68 -3.97
C LEU A 35 2.11 -14.01 -4.74
N ALA A 36 2.95 -14.94 -4.31
CA ALA A 36 3.03 -16.27 -4.92
C ALA A 36 1.72 -17.06 -4.77
N MET A 37 1.07 -16.97 -3.60
CA MET A 37 -0.24 -17.59 -3.36
C MET A 37 -1.33 -16.98 -4.25
N VAL A 38 -1.39 -15.65 -4.36
CA VAL A 38 -2.33 -14.91 -5.24
C VAL A 38 -2.08 -15.24 -6.70
N SER A 39 -0.82 -15.39 -7.10
CA SER A 39 -0.44 -15.69 -8.48
C SER A 39 -0.71 -17.14 -8.90
N ASN A 40 -0.85 -18.05 -7.96
CA ASN A 40 -1.06 -19.47 -8.24
C ASN A 40 -2.55 -19.75 -8.51
N LYS A 41 -2.87 -20.09 -9.75
CA LYS A 41 -4.25 -20.41 -10.19
C LYS A 41 -4.85 -21.65 -9.51
N SER A 42 -4.00 -22.55 -8.98
CA SER A 42 -4.45 -23.76 -8.27
C SER A 42 -4.85 -23.51 -6.82
N ILE A 43 -4.59 -22.31 -6.29
CA ILE A 43 -4.93 -21.91 -4.93
C ILE A 43 -6.14 -20.98 -4.96
N ASN A 44 -7.25 -21.39 -4.37
CA ASN A 44 -8.39 -20.51 -4.18
C ASN A 44 -8.18 -19.63 -2.94
N ILE A 45 -7.45 -18.53 -3.12
CA ILE A 45 -7.15 -17.57 -2.05
C ILE A 45 -8.31 -16.58 -1.81
N GLY A 46 -9.24 -16.45 -2.76
CA GLY A 46 -10.34 -15.49 -2.71
C GLY A 46 -11.13 -15.53 -1.41
N LEU A 47 -11.44 -16.74 -0.92
CA LEU A 47 -12.15 -16.95 0.35
C LEU A 47 -11.40 -16.43 1.58
N HIS A 48 -10.07 -16.25 1.49
CA HIS A 48 -9.22 -15.86 2.62
C HIS A 48 -8.70 -14.42 2.51
N LEU A 49 -9.09 -13.69 1.45
CA LEU A 49 -8.66 -12.30 1.26
C LEU A 49 -9.08 -11.39 2.42
N HIS A 50 -10.22 -11.66 3.05
CA HIS A 50 -10.68 -10.89 4.21
C HIS A 50 -9.71 -10.94 5.41
N GLN A 51 -8.91 -12.00 5.52
CA GLN A 51 -7.89 -12.15 6.58
C GLN A 51 -6.56 -11.46 6.19
N LEU A 52 -6.19 -11.50 4.91
CA LEU A 52 -4.92 -11.00 4.41
C LEU A 52 -4.93 -9.50 4.10
N LEU A 53 -6.06 -8.96 3.63
CA LEU A 53 -6.14 -7.55 3.22
C LEU A 53 -5.84 -6.55 4.35
N PRO A 54 -6.39 -6.66 5.58
CA PRO A 54 -6.13 -5.68 6.63
C PRO A 54 -4.64 -5.55 6.98
N PRO A 55 -3.88 -6.64 7.24
CA PRO A 55 -2.46 -6.52 7.56
C PRO A 55 -1.62 -6.00 6.37
N ILE A 56 -1.97 -6.34 5.12
CA ILE A 56 -1.27 -5.83 3.94
C ILE A 56 -1.54 -4.32 3.78
N LEU A 57 -2.78 -3.87 3.96
CA LEU A 57 -3.13 -2.44 3.98
C LEU A 57 -2.35 -1.70 5.07
N SER A 58 -2.20 -2.30 6.24
CA SER A 58 -1.38 -1.74 7.32
C SER A 58 0.09 -1.58 6.93
N CYS A 59 0.65 -2.46 6.09
CA CYS A 59 2.00 -2.28 5.55
C CYS A 59 2.13 -1.03 4.68
N VAL A 60 1.07 -0.61 3.99
CA VAL A 60 1.07 0.63 3.19
C VAL A 60 1.00 1.86 4.08
N VAL A 61 0.14 1.83 5.12
CA VAL A 61 -0.20 3.01 5.93
C VAL A 61 0.73 3.19 7.13
N VAL A 62 1.00 2.10 7.88
CA VAL A 62 1.65 2.13 9.19
C VAL A 62 3.16 1.86 9.13
N GLY A 63 3.68 1.27 8.06
CA GLY A 63 5.09 0.90 7.91
C GLY A 63 6.03 2.01 8.44
N GLY A 64 7.08 1.64 9.19
CA GLY A 64 7.99 2.58 9.87
C GLY A 64 8.62 3.62 8.92
N GLU A 65 9.20 4.67 9.49
CA GLU A 65 9.94 5.67 8.74
C GLU A 65 11.04 5.02 7.89
N GLY A 66 11.18 5.44 6.64
CA GLY A 66 12.18 4.89 5.70
C GLY A 66 11.81 3.56 5.03
N SER A 67 10.62 3.00 5.26
CA SER A 67 10.20 1.73 4.65
C SER A 67 9.47 1.90 3.30
N PHE A 68 9.94 2.81 2.45
CA PHE A 68 9.32 3.12 1.15
C PHE A 68 9.20 1.89 0.24
N SER A 69 10.24 1.05 0.19
CA SER A 69 10.25 -0.18 -0.60
C SER A 69 9.21 -1.22 -0.10
N LEU A 70 9.00 -1.33 1.22
CA LEU A 70 7.96 -2.21 1.78
C LEU A 70 6.57 -1.72 1.38
N ARG A 71 6.32 -0.41 1.48
CA ARG A 71 5.05 0.22 1.10
C ARG A 71 4.72 0.01 -0.37
N GLU A 72 5.73 0.19 -1.23
CA GLU A 72 5.59 -0.06 -2.67
C GLU A 72 5.26 -1.53 -2.96
N HIS A 73 5.93 -2.48 -2.30
CA HIS A 73 5.62 -3.92 -2.44
C HIS A 73 4.21 -4.25 -1.98
N ALA A 74 3.78 -3.71 -0.85
CA ALA A 74 2.43 -3.90 -0.34
C ALA A 74 1.37 -3.29 -1.28
N ALA A 75 1.60 -2.08 -1.80
CA ALA A 75 0.71 -1.44 -2.76
C ALA A 75 0.59 -2.24 -4.07
N ARG A 76 1.71 -2.73 -4.62
CA ARG A 76 1.72 -3.61 -5.81
C ARG A 76 0.92 -4.89 -5.57
N LEU A 77 1.10 -5.53 -4.41
CA LEU A 77 0.35 -6.73 -4.05
C LEU A 77 -1.16 -6.47 -3.98
N LEU A 78 -1.57 -5.35 -3.38
CA LEU A 78 -2.99 -4.97 -3.29
C LEU A 78 -3.61 -4.74 -4.66
N VAL A 79 -2.89 -4.07 -5.57
CA VAL A 79 -3.36 -3.86 -6.95
C VAL A 79 -3.44 -5.19 -7.71
N GLU A 80 -2.47 -6.09 -7.51
CA GLU A 80 -2.52 -7.43 -8.10
C GLU A 80 -3.72 -8.25 -7.60
N ILE A 81 -4.05 -8.16 -6.31
CA ILE A 81 -5.26 -8.76 -5.74
C ILE A 81 -6.51 -8.18 -6.41
N CYS A 82 -6.57 -6.87 -6.61
CA CYS A 82 -7.69 -6.23 -7.31
C CYS A 82 -7.82 -6.70 -8.76
N ASN A 83 -6.71 -6.82 -9.47
CA ASN A 83 -6.70 -7.26 -10.87
C ASN A 83 -7.18 -8.71 -11.04
N ARG A 84 -6.86 -9.58 -10.08
CA ARG A 84 -7.21 -11.00 -10.15
C ARG A 84 -8.59 -11.33 -9.58
N HIS A 85 -8.98 -10.66 -8.51
CA HIS A 85 -10.18 -10.99 -7.73
C HIS A 85 -11.23 -9.87 -7.72
N GLY A 86 -10.95 -8.72 -8.34
CA GLY A 86 -11.86 -7.58 -8.35
C GLY A 86 -13.18 -7.84 -9.07
N SER A 87 -13.20 -8.76 -10.05
CA SER A 87 -14.43 -9.18 -10.73
C SER A 87 -15.34 -10.05 -9.86
N GLU A 88 -14.75 -10.87 -8.98
CA GLU A 88 -15.48 -11.74 -8.06
C GLU A 88 -15.96 -10.97 -6.83
N TYR A 89 -15.17 -9.99 -6.38
CA TYR A 89 -15.40 -9.22 -5.16
C TYR A 89 -15.43 -7.71 -5.45
N LEU A 90 -16.53 -7.24 -6.01
CA LEU A 90 -16.71 -5.86 -6.52
C LEU A 90 -16.34 -4.75 -5.51
N THR A 91 -16.44 -5.02 -4.20
CA THR A 91 -16.13 -4.05 -3.15
C THR A 91 -14.65 -3.96 -2.79
N ILE A 92 -13.81 -4.93 -3.18
CA ILE A 92 -12.39 -4.94 -2.79
C ILE A 92 -11.66 -3.73 -3.37
N SER A 93 -11.78 -3.52 -4.69
CA SER A 93 -11.09 -2.42 -5.38
C SER A 93 -11.48 -1.06 -4.83
N SER A 94 -12.78 -0.82 -4.56
CA SER A 94 -13.25 0.44 -4.00
C SER A 94 -12.78 0.66 -2.55
N ARG A 95 -12.68 -0.41 -1.74
CA ARG A 95 -12.16 -0.32 -0.37
C ARG A 95 -10.67 -0.01 -0.35
N ILE A 96 -9.87 -0.68 -1.18
CA ILE A 96 -8.43 -0.45 -1.29
C ILE A 96 -8.17 0.97 -1.80
N LEU A 97 -8.88 1.39 -2.85
CA LEU A 97 -8.78 2.75 -3.39
C LEU A 97 -9.09 3.82 -2.34
N LYS A 98 -10.14 3.61 -1.53
CA LYS A 98 -10.47 4.48 -0.39
C LYS A 98 -9.32 4.64 0.60
N VAL A 99 -8.63 3.54 0.92
CA VAL A 99 -7.48 3.59 1.84
C VAL A 99 -6.33 4.38 1.24
N PHE A 100 -6.01 4.20 -0.05
CA PHE A 100 -4.98 4.97 -0.73
C PHE A 100 -5.33 6.47 -0.79
N CYS A 101 -6.58 6.80 -1.11
CA CYS A 101 -7.06 8.18 -1.07
C CYS A 101 -6.96 8.80 0.32
N SER A 102 -7.34 8.05 1.37
CA SER A 102 -7.25 8.52 2.75
C SER A 102 -5.80 8.71 3.20
N ALA A 103 -4.91 7.80 2.82
CA ALA A 103 -3.48 7.89 3.11
C ALA A 103 -2.84 9.12 2.46
N PHE A 104 -3.24 9.46 1.24
CA PHE A 104 -2.79 10.65 0.52
C PHE A 104 -3.42 11.94 1.05
N ASN A 105 -4.76 11.95 1.28
CA ASN A 105 -5.52 13.15 1.64
C ASN A 105 -5.33 13.63 3.07
N GLY A 106 -4.83 12.81 3.97
CA GLY A 106 -4.57 13.18 5.37
C GLY A 106 -3.37 14.10 5.56
N SER A 107 -3.17 15.05 4.66
CA SER A 107 -1.96 15.84 4.41
C SER A 107 -1.24 16.39 5.64
N SER A 108 -1.95 16.91 6.62
CA SER A 108 -1.28 17.53 7.81
C SER A 108 -1.00 16.50 8.93
N SER A 109 -1.77 15.42 9.04
CA SER A 109 -1.68 14.45 10.12
C SER A 109 -0.92 13.17 9.74
N ASN A 110 -0.82 12.88 8.44
CA ASN A 110 -0.16 11.67 7.96
C ASN A 110 1.34 11.86 7.77
N SER A 111 2.14 10.85 8.17
CA SER A 111 3.57 10.85 7.87
C SER A 111 3.83 10.83 6.36
N LEU A 112 4.98 11.36 5.92
CA LEU A 112 5.39 11.32 4.52
C LEU A 112 5.44 9.89 3.97
N GLY A 113 5.82 8.92 4.79
CA GLY A 113 5.76 7.51 4.41
C GLY A 113 4.35 7.02 4.11
N THR A 114 3.35 7.43 4.91
CA THR A 114 1.94 7.10 4.67
C THR A 114 1.44 7.73 3.38
N GLN A 115 1.73 9.01 3.16
CA GLN A 115 1.39 9.73 1.94
C GLN A 115 2.04 9.08 0.71
N PHE A 116 3.32 8.70 0.80
CA PHE A 116 4.03 7.96 -0.24
C PHE A 116 3.30 6.66 -0.61
N GLY A 117 2.92 5.87 0.40
CA GLY A 117 2.16 4.63 0.17
C GLY A 117 0.83 4.87 -0.55
N GLY A 118 0.11 5.92 -0.18
CA GLY A 118 -1.12 6.35 -0.85
C GLY A 118 -0.90 6.74 -2.30
N ILE A 119 0.11 7.59 -2.58
CA ILE A 119 0.44 8.03 -3.94
C ILE A 119 0.85 6.85 -4.82
N VAL A 120 1.76 5.99 -4.34
CA VAL A 120 2.17 4.77 -5.05
C VAL A 120 0.96 3.87 -5.35
N GLY A 121 0.07 3.68 -4.38
CA GLY A 121 -1.14 2.91 -4.59
C GLY A 121 -2.02 3.50 -5.69
N LEU A 122 -2.26 4.81 -5.68
CA LEU A 122 -3.07 5.50 -6.70
C LEU A 122 -2.43 5.40 -8.09
N THR A 123 -1.11 5.59 -8.20
CA THR A 123 -0.40 5.48 -9.49
C THR A 123 -0.47 4.06 -10.06
N LEU A 124 -0.35 3.04 -9.22
CA LEU A 124 -0.45 1.64 -9.63
C LEU A 124 -1.87 1.22 -10.01
N PHE A 125 -2.91 1.88 -9.49
CA PHE A 125 -4.29 1.67 -9.92
C PHE A 125 -4.58 2.16 -11.34
N GLY A 126 -3.71 3.02 -11.87
CA GLY A 126 -3.72 3.47 -13.26
C GLY A 126 -4.33 4.85 -13.49
N ARG A 127 -4.41 5.23 -14.77
CA ARG A 127 -4.72 6.59 -15.23
C ARG A 127 -6.00 7.18 -14.65
N ARG A 128 -7.05 6.39 -14.46
CA ARG A 128 -8.31 6.87 -13.92
C ARG A 128 -8.15 7.31 -12.46
N ALA A 129 -7.49 6.50 -11.64
CA ALA A 129 -7.24 6.84 -10.25
C ALA A 129 -6.33 8.08 -10.12
N ILE A 130 -5.33 8.20 -11.00
CA ILE A 130 -4.47 9.38 -11.07
C ILE A 130 -5.30 10.62 -11.41
N GLY A 131 -6.13 10.56 -12.47
CA GLY A 131 -6.95 11.68 -12.93
C GLY A 131 -7.98 12.15 -11.90
N ASP A 132 -8.65 11.21 -11.24
CA ASP A 132 -9.75 11.52 -10.32
C ASP A 132 -9.27 11.94 -8.93
N PHE A 133 -8.13 11.41 -8.44
CA PHE A 133 -7.74 11.57 -7.04
C PHE A 133 -6.37 12.24 -6.83
N LEU A 134 -5.40 12.04 -7.73
CA LEU A 134 -4.05 12.57 -7.57
C LEU A 134 -3.89 13.95 -8.23
N LEU A 135 -4.22 14.06 -9.51
CA LEU A 135 -4.00 15.29 -10.29
C LEU A 135 -4.68 16.54 -9.71
N PRO A 136 -5.95 16.50 -9.25
CA PRO A 136 -6.60 17.69 -8.71
C PRO A 136 -5.89 18.29 -7.49
N LYS A 137 -5.10 17.47 -6.78
CA LYS A 137 -4.41 17.86 -5.55
C LYS A 137 -2.90 17.98 -5.71
N ALA A 138 -2.34 17.56 -6.84
CA ALA A 138 -0.90 17.48 -7.06
C ALA A 138 -0.19 18.81 -6.85
N MET A 139 -0.74 19.92 -7.36
CA MET A 139 -0.13 21.25 -7.24
C MET A 139 -0.10 21.76 -5.78
N ASN A 140 -1.20 21.55 -5.05
CA ASN A 140 -1.25 21.95 -3.64
C ASN A 140 -0.30 21.09 -2.80
N TYR A 141 -0.29 19.79 -3.07
CA TYR A 141 0.62 18.86 -2.41
C TYR A 141 2.09 19.19 -2.69
N TRP A 142 2.42 19.58 -3.91
CA TRP A 142 3.78 20.00 -4.26
C TRP A 142 4.22 21.22 -3.44
N ARG A 143 3.36 22.25 -3.29
CA ARG A 143 3.64 23.42 -2.44
C ARG A 143 3.85 23.03 -0.98
N GLU A 144 3.00 22.16 -0.44
CA GLU A 144 3.17 21.65 0.92
C GLU A 144 4.53 20.95 1.13
N LEU A 145 4.99 20.18 0.15
CA LEU A 145 6.31 19.55 0.20
C LEU A 145 7.45 20.59 0.15
N GLU A 146 7.32 21.66 -0.63
CA GLU A 146 8.29 22.75 -0.69
C GLU A 146 8.36 23.52 0.65
N GLU A 147 7.23 23.78 1.26
CA GLU A 147 7.16 24.46 2.56
C GLU A 147 7.81 23.59 3.66
N ARG A 148 7.55 22.28 3.68
CA ARG A 148 8.18 21.34 4.61
C ARG A 148 9.68 21.24 4.41
N GLU A 149 10.16 21.29 3.16
CA GLU A 149 11.59 21.27 2.84
C GLU A 149 12.29 22.53 3.38
N LYS A 150 11.70 23.70 3.17
CA LYS A 150 12.20 24.98 3.72
C LYS A 150 12.22 24.99 5.26
N GLY A 151 11.28 24.29 5.90
CA GLY A 151 11.19 24.13 7.36
C GLY A 151 12.16 23.10 7.93
N GLY A 152 13.05 22.48 7.14
CA GLY A 152 14.01 21.47 7.61
C GLY A 152 13.41 20.09 7.85
N GLY A 153 12.31 19.74 7.15
CA GLY A 153 11.64 18.45 7.25
C GLY A 153 12.45 17.28 6.66
N ASP A 154 11.89 16.07 6.73
CA ASP A 154 12.48 14.82 6.21
C ASP A 154 12.72 14.89 4.69
N ILE A 155 13.95 15.24 4.31
CA ILE A 155 14.38 15.39 2.90
C ILE A 155 14.21 14.08 2.12
N VAL A 156 14.45 12.94 2.75
CA VAL A 156 14.35 11.62 2.10
C VAL A 156 12.88 11.31 1.77
N GLY A 157 12.00 11.55 2.72
CA GLY A 157 10.56 11.39 2.53
C GLY A 157 9.99 12.33 1.47
N ILE A 158 10.41 13.59 1.49
CA ILE A 158 10.00 14.60 0.50
C ILE A 158 10.45 14.20 -0.92
N SER A 159 11.73 13.80 -1.07
CA SER A 159 12.27 13.36 -2.35
C SER A 159 11.56 12.11 -2.89
N ALA A 160 11.27 11.14 -2.00
CA ALA A 160 10.52 9.94 -2.39
C ALA A 160 9.11 10.28 -2.89
N CYS A 161 8.38 11.14 -2.17
CA CYS A 161 7.03 11.58 -2.58
C CYS A 161 7.04 12.33 -3.93
N ARG A 162 7.98 13.27 -4.12
CA ARG A 162 8.16 13.97 -5.39
C ARG A 162 8.44 13.02 -6.55
N GLY A 163 9.33 12.05 -6.33
CA GLY A 163 9.69 11.07 -7.34
C GLY A 163 8.52 10.21 -7.81
N VAL A 164 7.54 9.92 -6.95
CA VAL A 164 6.36 9.15 -7.34
C VAL A 164 5.31 10.03 -8.02
N VAL A 165 5.10 11.25 -7.57
CA VAL A 165 4.18 12.22 -8.22
C VAL A 165 4.60 12.50 -9.66
N LEU A 166 5.91 12.57 -9.94
CA LEU A 166 6.43 12.79 -11.30
C LEU A 166 6.33 11.56 -12.22
N ARG A 167 6.15 10.36 -11.65
CA ARG A 167 6.01 9.10 -12.43
C ARG A 167 4.56 8.76 -12.77
N GLY A 168 3.60 9.34 -12.07
CA GLY A 168 2.15 9.14 -12.29
C GLY A 168 1.62 10.10 -13.33
#